data_ad1ba2364d3f138e1d2044fef53f0b70
#
_entry.id   ad1ba2364d3f138e1d2044fef53f0b70
#
_cell.length_a   1.000
_cell.length_b   1.000
_cell.length_c   1.000
_cell.angle_alpha   90.00
_cell.angle_beta   90.00
_cell.angle_gamma   90.00
#
_symmetry.space_group_name_H-M   'P 1'
#
loop_
_entity.id
_entity.type
_entity.pdbx_description
1 polymer ?
#
loop_
_entity_poly.entity_id
_entity_poly.type
_entity_poly.pdbx_seq_one_letter_code
_entity_poly.pdbx_strand_id
1 'polypeptide(L)'
;MIGIAVIGLGAALTPHAKALLDLEDRAHVVHAVARNPEARRLTAERYGFPVSADALAAIADPAVDAVMILTPTNAHLDLALAAFAAGKHVLCEKPVEVTVERGERLVAAGRAANRRLSIMFQMRFRAASQRLKALLDAGGLGTIQAATLTVPWWRAQAYYDQPGRGVLARDGGGVLMIQAIHALDLFRWFVGVRSVEAAMIRTTALHRMETEDYASALVRLGNGAPGTIVATVAAYPGGPEQILVIGDKAIARMAGGNLRVSWLNGTEETIEDTVATGSGSGWMAFSHAPHKAVIADFLDAIEHDREPAIPGEDALATQRIIDAIIGKALTDTTGV
;
A
#
# COMPACT_ATOMS: atom_id res chain seq x y z
N MET A 1 -19.74 17.82 -6.69
CA MET A 1 -18.44 17.93 -5.96
C MET A 1 -18.54 17.07 -4.71
N ILE A 2 -17.61 16.14 -4.51
CA ILE A 2 -17.66 15.15 -3.41
C ILE A 2 -17.08 15.76 -2.13
N GLY A 3 -17.86 15.73 -1.03
CA GLY A 3 -17.41 16.16 0.30
C GLY A 3 -16.59 15.06 0.98
N ILE A 4 -15.40 15.39 1.47
CA ILE A 4 -14.45 14.42 2.05
C ILE A 4 -14.14 14.77 3.51
N ALA A 5 -14.26 13.77 4.41
CA ALA A 5 -13.65 13.82 5.73
C ALA A 5 -12.32 13.07 5.71
N VAL A 6 -11.22 13.76 6.05
CA VAL A 6 -9.87 13.18 6.17
C VAL A 6 -9.59 12.89 7.64
N ILE A 7 -9.46 11.62 8.03
CA ILE A 7 -9.24 11.19 9.41
C ILE A 7 -7.82 10.68 9.59
N GLY A 8 -7.02 11.41 10.37
CA GLY A 8 -5.60 11.15 10.59
C GLY A 8 -4.72 12.20 9.91
N LEU A 9 -4.15 13.12 10.69
CA LEU A 9 -3.31 14.23 10.21
C LEU A 9 -1.83 13.97 10.57
N GLY A 10 -1.40 12.73 10.38
CA GLY A 10 -0.04 12.26 10.62
C GLY A 10 0.88 12.39 9.40
N ALA A 11 1.96 11.59 9.41
CA ALA A 11 2.98 11.60 8.36
C ALA A 11 2.43 11.29 6.96
N ALA A 12 1.38 10.47 6.84
CA ALA A 12 0.76 10.12 5.56
C ALA A 12 -0.01 11.29 4.92
N LEU A 13 -0.40 12.32 5.68
CA LEU A 13 -1.27 13.40 5.17
C LEU A 13 -0.70 14.15 3.96
N THR A 14 0.60 14.43 3.95
CA THR A 14 1.19 15.37 2.98
C THR A 14 0.88 15.04 1.51
N PRO A 15 1.10 13.82 0.99
CA PRO A 15 0.77 13.49 -0.39
C PRO A 15 -0.74 13.52 -0.66
N HIS A 16 -1.57 13.11 0.30
CA HIS A 16 -3.02 13.14 0.18
C HIS A 16 -3.55 14.58 0.13
N ALA A 17 -3.06 15.46 1.03
CA ALA A 17 -3.48 16.85 1.05
C ALA A 17 -3.14 17.59 -0.25
N LYS A 18 -1.92 17.38 -0.78
CA LYS A 18 -1.53 17.95 -2.08
C LYS A 18 -2.40 17.43 -3.22
N ALA A 19 -2.70 16.11 -3.21
CA ALA A 19 -3.56 15.51 -4.22
C ALA A 19 -5.00 16.05 -4.15
N LEU A 20 -5.55 16.28 -2.94
CA LEU A 20 -6.88 16.87 -2.77
C LEU A 20 -6.93 18.33 -3.23
N LEU A 21 -5.87 19.12 -3.00
CA LEU A 21 -5.77 20.48 -3.54
C LEU A 21 -5.73 20.47 -5.07
N ASP A 22 -5.00 19.52 -5.69
CA ASP A 22 -4.97 19.37 -7.14
C ASP A 22 -6.30 18.87 -7.75
N LEU A 23 -7.23 18.39 -6.93
CA LEU A 23 -8.56 17.87 -7.32
C LEU A 23 -9.70 18.72 -6.74
N GLU A 24 -9.42 20.00 -6.41
CA GLU A 24 -10.40 20.91 -5.80
C GLU A 24 -11.63 21.20 -6.68
N ASP A 25 -11.52 20.95 -7.98
CA ASP A 25 -12.62 21.02 -8.93
C ASP A 25 -13.61 19.84 -8.82
N ARG A 26 -13.19 18.72 -8.20
CA ARG A 26 -13.98 17.49 -8.06
C ARG A 26 -14.39 17.17 -6.63
N ALA A 27 -13.52 17.48 -5.67
CA ALA A 27 -13.74 17.17 -4.26
C ALA A 27 -13.28 18.30 -3.35
N HIS A 28 -13.88 18.42 -2.18
CA HIS A 28 -13.45 19.38 -1.16
C HIS A 28 -13.40 18.72 0.22
N VAL A 29 -12.46 19.19 1.04
CA VAL A 29 -12.32 18.71 2.42
C VAL A 29 -13.33 19.43 3.30
N VAL A 30 -14.31 18.68 3.80
CA VAL A 30 -15.31 19.17 4.77
C VAL A 30 -14.71 19.17 6.18
N HIS A 31 -13.98 18.09 6.53
CA HIS A 31 -13.32 17.94 7.82
C HIS A 31 -11.95 17.31 7.66
N ALA A 32 -10.93 17.91 8.29
CA ALA A 32 -9.62 17.29 8.53
C ALA A 32 -9.48 17.00 10.04
N VAL A 33 -9.42 15.71 10.40
CA VAL A 33 -9.66 15.26 11.77
C VAL A 33 -8.41 14.69 12.43
N ALA A 34 -8.03 15.20 13.59
CA ALA A 34 -7.04 14.59 14.46
C ALA A 34 -7.32 14.94 15.93
N ARG A 35 -6.95 14.02 16.85
CA ARG A 35 -7.01 14.29 18.30
C ARG A 35 -5.98 15.33 18.74
N ASN A 36 -4.79 15.33 18.09
CA ASN A 36 -3.71 16.25 18.42
C ASN A 36 -4.03 17.67 17.92
N PRO A 37 -4.13 18.67 18.83
CA PRO A 37 -4.46 20.05 18.44
C PRO A 37 -3.38 20.70 17.57
N GLU A 38 -2.11 20.38 17.77
CA GLU A 38 -1.01 20.92 16.98
C GLU A 38 -1.06 20.40 15.53
N ALA A 39 -1.37 19.12 15.33
CA ALA A 39 -1.56 18.57 13.99
C ALA A 39 -2.72 19.26 13.26
N ARG A 40 -3.81 19.59 13.97
CA ARG A 40 -4.93 20.35 13.39
C ARG A 40 -4.50 21.77 13.00
N ARG A 41 -3.80 22.49 13.91
CA ARG A 41 -3.31 23.84 13.64
C ARG A 41 -2.43 23.88 12.40
N LEU A 42 -1.39 23.01 12.34
CA LEU A 42 -0.48 22.92 11.20
C LEU A 42 -1.19 22.56 9.89
N THR A 43 -2.22 21.72 9.95
CA THR A 43 -3.00 21.34 8.76
C THR A 43 -3.82 22.51 8.25
N ALA A 44 -4.50 23.25 9.12
CA ALA A 44 -5.26 24.43 8.76
C ALA A 44 -4.35 25.52 8.15
N GLU A 45 -3.20 25.78 8.77
CA GLU A 45 -2.24 26.79 8.29
C GLU A 45 -1.63 26.42 6.93
N ARG A 46 -1.30 25.14 6.72
CA ARG A 46 -0.58 24.69 5.54
C ARG A 46 -1.47 24.44 4.33
N TYR A 47 -2.68 23.94 4.55
CA TYR A 47 -3.56 23.46 3.48
C TYR A 47 -4.90 24.20 3.43
N GLY A 48 -5.24 25.02 4.42
CA GLY A 48 -6.51 25.71 4.50
C GLY A 48 -7.71 24.81 4.82
N PHE A 49 -7.48 23.56 5.23
CA PHE A 49 -8.58 22.61 5.48
C PHE A 49 -9.32 22.93 6.78
N PRO A 50 -10.67 22.84 6.79
CA PRO A 50 -11.44 22.89 8.03
C PRO A 50 -11.05 21.73 8.97
N VAL A 51 -10.71 22.03 10.21
CA VAL A 51 -10.18 21.03 11.15
C VAL A 51 -11.16 20.71 12.27
N SER A 52 -11.18 19.44 12.69
CA SER A 52 -12.06 18.92 13.76
C SER A 52 -11.28 17.94 14.66
N ALA A 53 -11.79 17.71 15.88
CA ALA A 53 -11.23 16.74 16.80
C ALA A 53 -12.03 15.43 16.86
N ASP A 54 -13.29 15.44 16.44
CA ASP A 54 -14.23 14.33 16.55
C ASP A 54 -14.44 13.65 15.20
N ALA A 55 -13.93 12.43 15.08
CA ALA A 55 -14.03 11.64 13.85
C ALA A 55 -15.47 11.16 13.61
N LEU A 56 -16.21 10.79 14.66
CA LEU A 56 -17.56 10.27 14.48
C LEU A 56 -18.54 11.39 14.11
N ALA A 57 -18.38 12.58 14.67
CA ALA A 57 -19.15 13.74 14.27
C ALA A 57 -18.87 14.13 12.82
N ALA A 58 -17.59 14.10 12.38
CA ALA A 58 -17.22 14.36 11.00
C ALA A 58 -17.77 13.31 10.01
N ILE A 59 -17.78 12.02 10.39
CA ILE A 59 -18.37 10.95 9.59
C ILE A 59 -19.88 11.12 9.45
N ALA A 60 -20.56 11.56 10.51
CA ALA A 60 -22.01 11.74 10.54
C ALA A 60 -22.50 12.99 9.78
N ASP A 61 -21.60 13.91 9.43
CA ASP A 61 -21.96 15.15 8.72
C ASP A 61 -22.60 14.82 7.36
N PRO A 62 -23.81 15.33 7.06
CA PRO A 62 -24.48 15.11 5.78
C PRO A 62 -23.72 15.71 4.58
N ALA A 63 -22.85 16.70 4.79
CA ALA A 63 -22.02 17.29 3.73
C ALA A 63 -20.83 16.37 3.33
N VAL A 64 -20.57 15.29 4.07
CA VAL A 64 -19.54 14.32 3.77
C VAL A 64 -20.12 13.17 2.94
N ASP A 65 -19.53 12.86 1.80
CA ASP A 65 -19.88 11.74 0.92
C ASP A 65 -18.89 10.57 1.10
N ALA A 66 -17.62 10.89 1.39
CA ALA A 66 -16.54 9.91 1.51
C ALA A 66 -15.61 10.21 2.68
N VAL A 67 -15.01 9.15 3.23
CA VAL A 67 -14.05 9.22 4.33
C VAL A 67 -12.70 8.70 3.87
N MET A 68 -11.64 9.51 4.04
CA MET A 68 -10.25 9.09 3.85
C MET A 68 -9.65 8.75 5.21
N ILE A 69 -9.27 7.48 5.41
CA ILE A 69 -8.72 6.97 6.68
C ILE A 69 -7.20 6.89 6.56
N LEU A 70 -6.50 7.80 7.24
CA LEU A 70 -5.03 7.93 7.27
C LEU A 70 -4.46 7.69 8.68
N THR A 71 -5.19 6.97 9.50
CA THR A 71 -4.84 6.65 10.89
C THR A 71 -3.83 5.49 10.97
N PRO A 72 -3.29 5.16 12.15
CA PRO A 72 -2.65 3.87 12.36
C PRO A 72 -3.58 2.70 12.02
N THR A 73 -2.99 1.60 11.53
CA THR A 73 -3.71 0.44 10.96
C THR A 73 -4.80 -0.12 11.87
N ASN A 74 -4.54 -0.22 13.17
CA ASN A 74 -5.48 -0.79 14.14
C ASN A 74 -6.79 0.00 14.34
N ALA A 75 -6.88 1.20 13.76
CA ALA A 75 -8.10 2.02 13.79
C ALA A 75 -8.93 1.94 12.49
N HIS A 76 -8.43 1.26 11.44
CA HIS A 76 -9.06 1.25 10.12
C HIS A 76 -10.46 0.65 10.16
N LEU A 77 -10.62 -0.54 10.76
CA LEU A 77 -11.90 -1.24 10.81
C LEU A 77 -12.99 -0.41 11.50
N ASP A 78 -12.72 0.11 12.68
CA ASP A 78 -13.74 0.79 13.48
C ASP A 78 -14.22 2.07 12.78
N LEU A 79 -13.30 2.83 12.18
CA LEU A 79 -13.64 4.04 11.41
C LEU A 79 -14.36 3.70 10.11
N ALA A 80 -13.94 2.64 9.41
CA ALA A 80 -14.62 2.19 8.19
C ALA A 80 -16.04 1.70 8.47
N LEU A 81 -16.25 0.94 9.56
CA LEU A 81 -17.59 0.49 9.97
C LEU A 81 -18.50 1.68 10.27
N ALA A 82 -18.00 2.71 10.98
CA ALA A 82 -18.76 3.92 11.25
C ALA A 82 -19.11 4.67 9.95
N ALA A 83 -18.14 4.77 9.02
CA ALA A 83 -18.36 5.41 7.72
C ALA A 83 -19.43 4.66 6.89
N PHE A 84 -19.32 3.33 6.78
CA PHE A 84 -20.32 2.53 6.05
C PHE A 84 -21.71 2.58 6.69
N ALA A 85 -21.80 2.56 8.02
CA ALA A 85 -23.07 2.72 8.74
C ALA A 85 -23.72 4.09 8.49
N ALA A 86 -22.91 5.13 8.29
CA ALA A 86 -23.36 6.47 7.89
C ALA A 86 -23.59 6.61 6.38
N GLY A 87 -23.44 5.54 5.59
CA GLY A 87 -23.64 5.52 4.15
C GLY A 87 -22.53 6.21 3.35
N LYS A 88 -21.32 6.34 3.91
CA LYS A 88 -20.17 7.00 3.26
C LYS A 88 -19.29 5.98 2.52
N HIS A 89 -18.65 6.43 1.42
CA HIS A 89 -17.60 5.69 0.74
C HIS A 89 -16.28 5.80 1.52
N VAL A 90 -15.35 4.85 1.35
CA VAL A 90 -14.09 4.82 2.11
C VAL A 90 -12.89 4.66 1.18
N LEU A 91 -11.91 5.57 1.32
CA LEU A 91 -10.54 5.39 0.85
C LEU A 91 -9.65 5.22 2.08
N CYS A 92 -8.99 4.06 2.19
CA CYS A 92 -8.21 3.72 3.38
C CYS A 92 -6.72 3.56 3.04
N GLU A 93 -5.85 4.05 3.94
CA GLU A 93 -4.43 3.75 3.86
C GLU A 93 -4.16 2.25 3.99
N LYS A 94 -3.02 1.84 3.44
CA LYS A 94 -2.52 0.48 3.59
C LYS A 94 -1.80 0.30 4.96
N PRO A 95 -1.71 -0.93 5.50
CA PRO A 95 -2.42 -2.14 5.07
C PRO A 95 -3.92 -2.04 5.32
N VAL A 96 -4.70 -3.00 4.81
CA VAL A 96 -6.17 -2.96 5.00
C VAL A 96 -6.51 -2.94 6.49
N GLU A 97 -5.87 -3.82 7.29
CA GLU A 97 -6.03 -3.91 8.74
C GLU A 97 -4.85 -4.70 9.38
N VAL A 98 -4.78 -4.75 10.70
CA VAL A 98 -3.71 -5.45 11.42
C VAL A 98 -3.75 -6.97 11.25
N THR A 99 -4.92 -7.57 10.98
CA THR A 99 -5.08 -8.99 10.68
C THR A 99 -5.96 -9.19 9.45
N VAL A 100 -5.80 -10.35 8.79
CA VAL A 100 -6.65 -10.73 7.65
C VAL A 100 -8.12 -10.80 8.05
N GLU A 101 -8.43 -11.40 9.22
CA GLU A 101 -9.80 -11.51 9.72
C GLU A 101 -10.48 -10.13 9.89
N ARG A 102 -9.79 -9.16 10.47
CA ARG A 102 -10.30 -7.79 10.61
C ARG A 102 -10.46 -7.13 9.26
N GLY A 103 -9.53 -7.37 8.32
CA GLY A 103 -9.61 -6.90 6.95
C GLY A 103 -10.82 -7.48 6.20
N GLU A 104 -11.12 -8.76 6.38
CA GLU A 104 -12.31 -9.42 5.81
C GLU A 104 -13.60 -8.80 6.33
N ARG A 105 -13.67 -8.49 7.61
CA ARG A 105 -14.81 -7.77 8.21
C ARG A 105 -14.98 -6.38 7.60
N LEU A 106 -13.87 -5.65 7.40
CA LEU A 106 -13.88 -4.32 6.78
C LEU A 106 -14.40 -4.38 5.34
N VAL A 107 -13.90 -5.30 4.54
CA VAL A 107 -14.31 -5.50 3.14
C VAL A 107 -15.79 -5.94 3.06
N ALA A 108 -16.19 -6.89 3.90
CA ALA A 108 -17.58 -7.36 3.96
C ALA A 108 -18.57 -6.23 4.33
N ALA A 109 -18.17 -5.36 5.25
CA ALA A 109 -19.01 -4.22 5.66
C ALA A 109 -19.23 -3.21 4.52
N GLY A 110 -18.16 -2.89 3.75
CA GLY A 110 -18.28 -2.01 2.58
C GLY A 110 -19.22 -2.60 1.52
N ARG A 111 -19.08 -3.90 1.25
CA ARG A 111 -19.97 -4.64 0.32
C ARG A 111 -21.43 -4.64 0.81
N ALA A 112 -21.67 -4.94 2.09
CA ALA A 112 -23.00 -4.97 2.68
C ALA A 112 -23.68 -3.59 2.65
N ALA A 113 -22.92 -2.52 2.83
CA ALA A 113 -23.42 -1.15 2.76
C ALA A 113 -23.61 -0.65 1.31
N ASN A 114 -23.20 -1.42 0.30
CA ASN A 114 -23.13 -0.99 -1.10
C ASN A 114 -22.35 0.33 -1.25
N ARG A 115 -21.17 0.42 -0.60
CA ARG A 115 -20.30 1.58 -0.65
C ARG A 115 -18.92 1.19 -1.19
N ARG A 116 -18.31 2.10 -1.93
CA ARG A 116 -16.99 1.88 -2.53
C ARG A 116 -15.93 1.89 -1.44
N LEU A 117 -15.08 0.87 -1.46
CA LEU A 117 -13.88 0.76 -0.61
C LEU A 117 -12.66 0.68 -1.52
N SER A 118 -11.77 1.67 -1.43
CA SER A 118 -10.48 1.67 -2.09
C SER A 118 -9.34 1.68 -1.08
N ILE A 119 -8.23 1.02 -1.42
CA ILE A 119 -7.02 0.99 -0.58
C ILE A 119 -5.88 1.70 -1.30
N MET A 120 -5.07 2.44 -0.55
CA MET A 120 -3.98 3.26 -1.08
C MET A 120 -2.76 2.44 -1.49
N PHE A 121 -2.81 1.77 -2.65
CA PHE A 121 -1.66 1.15 -3.30
C PHE A 121 -1.21 1.97 -4.52
N GLN A 122 -0.77 3.18 -4.25
CA GLN A 122 -0.44 4.20 -5.26
C GLN A 122 0.66 3.76 -6.25
N MET A 123 1.50 2.79 -5.90
CA MET A 123 2.55 2.32 -6.82
C MET A 123 1.97 1.67 -8.09
N ARG A 124 0.74 1.15 -8.06
CA ARG A 124 0.07 0.63 -9.26
C ARG A 124 -0.17 1.70 -10.32
N PHE A 125 -0.30 2.97 -9.93
CA PHE A 125 -0.56 4.08 -10.83
C PHE A 125 0.70 4.75 -11.40
N ARG A 126 1.90 4.24 -11.08
CA ARG A 126 3.13 4.69 -11.74
C ARG A 126 3.16 4.24 -13.20
N ALA A 127 3.69 5.08 -14.10
CA ALA A 127 3.75 4.79 -15.53
C ALA A 127 4.45 3.45 -15.84
N ALA A 128 5.57 3.17 -15.16
CA ALA A 128 6.30 1.91 -15.29
C ALA A 128 5.46 0.70 -14.85
N SER A 129 4.69 0.83 -13.74
CA SER A 129 3.82 -0.24 -13.24
C SER A 129 2.67 -0.53 -14.22
N GLN A 130 2.02 0.51 -14.73
CA GLN A 130 0.94 0.38 -15.72
C GLN A 130 1.45 -0.24 -17.01
N ARG A 131 2.64 0.18 -17.47
CA ARG A 131 3.23 -0.37 -18.69
C ARG A 131 3.60 -1.84 -18.54
N LEU A 132 4.25 -2.23 -17.42
CA LEU A 132 4.57 -3.64 -17.20
C LEU A 132 3.31 -4.49 -17.10
N LYS A 133 2.27 -4.01 -16.41
CA LYS A 133 1.00 -4.73 -16.32
C LYS A 133 0.36 -4.91 -17.71
N ALA A 134 0.31 -3.87 -18.53
CA ALA A 134 -0.21 -3.94 -19.88
C ALA A 134 0.56 -4.95 -20.77
N LEU A 135 1.89 -4.98 -20.64
CA LEU A 135 2.74 -5.97 -21.34
C LEU A 135 2.44 -7.40 -20.89
N LEU A 136 2.29 -7.63 -19.60
CA LEU A 136 1.97 -8.94 -19.04
C LEU A 136 0.58 -9.42 -19.49
N ASP A 137 -0.43 -8.55 -19.41
CA ASP A 137 -1.81 -8.86 -19.83
C ASP A 137 -1.91 -9.15 -21.33
N ALA A 138 -1.09 -8.48 -22.14
CA ALA A 138 -1.00 -8.75 -23.60
C ALA A 138 -0.12 -9.96 -23.94
N GLY A 139 0.47 -10.67 -22.96
CA GLY A 139 1.41 -11.77 -23.22
C GLY A 139 2.72 -11.34 -23.86
N GLY A 140 3.09 -10.05 -23.71
CA GLY A 140 4.28 -9.46 -24.33
C GLY A 140 5.60 -10.03 -23.81
N LEU A 141 5.62 -10.62 -22.61
CA LEU A 141 6.77 -11.33 -22.05
C LEU A 141 6.73 -12.85 -22.38
N GLY A 142 5.67 -13.33 -22.98
CA GLY A 142 5.41 -14.76 -23.18
C GLY A 142 4.96 -15.46 -21.89
N THR A 143 5.25 -16.75 -21.77
CA THR A 143 4.98 -17.53 -20.56
C THR A 143 5.98 -17.18 -19.48
N ILE A 144 5.49 -16.77 -18.30
CA ILE A 144 6.36 -16.42 -17.17
C ILE A 144 6.99 -17.69 -16.63
N GLN A 145 8.32 -17.69 -16.57
CA GLN A 145 9.16 -18.81 -16.13
C GLN A 145 9.60 -18.66 -14.68
N ALA A 146 9.84 -17.43 -14.21
CA ALA A 146 10.19 -17.12 -12.83
C ALA A 146 9.96 -15.63 -12.54
N ALA A 147 9.85 -15.26 -11.25
CA ALA A 147 9.90 -13.87 -10.84
C ALA A 147 10.54 -13.70 -9.47
N THR A 148 11.16 -12.55 -9.22
CA THR A 148 11.77 -12.22 -7.92
C THR A 148 11.34 -10.83 -7.47
N LEU A 149 11.14 -10.69 -6.16
CA LEU A 149 10.98 -9.40 -5.47
C LEU A 149 12.09 -9.24 -4.45
N THR A 150 12.75 -8.10 -4.46
CA THR A 150 13.74 -7.71 -3.45
C THR A 150 13.46 -6.30 -2.96
N VAL A 151 13.37 -6.12 -1.64
CA VAL A 151 13.17 -4.82 -0.98
C VAL A 151 14.31 -4.59 0.02
N PRO A 152 15.48 -4.08 -0.42
CA PRO A 152 16.65 -3.87 0.42
C PRO A 152 16.64 -2.45 1.01
N TRP A 153 15.71 -2.15 1.89
CA TRP A 153 15.58 -0.81 2.47
C TRP A 153 16.36 -0.68 3.78
N TRP A 154 16.58 0.54 4.19
CA TRP A 154 17.15 0.89 5.48
C TRP A 154 16.20 1.77 6.29
N ARG A 155 16.05 1.42 7.57
CA ARG A 155 15.48 2.30 8.59
C ARG A 155 16.41 2.32 9.79
N ALA A 156 16.74 3.50 10.30
CA ALA A 156 17.50 3.60 11.53
C ALA A 156 16.63 3.22 12.74
N GLN A 157 17.25 2.78 13.84
CA GLN A 157 16.54 2.47 15.09
C GLN A 157 15.64 3.63 15.56
N ALA A 158 16.08 4.90 15.38
CA ALA A 158 15.29 6.09 15.72
C ALA A 158 13.89 6.15 15.06
N TYR A 159 13.69 5.44 13.95
CA TYR A 159 12.36 5.28 13.34
C TYR A 159 11.45 4.43 14.23
N TYR A 160 11.99 3.36 14.82
CA TYR A 160 11.26 2.43 15.68
C TYR A 160 11.16 2.91 17.13
N ASP A 161 12.03 3.83 17.56
CA ASP A 161 11.93 4.48 18.87
C ASP A 161 10.73 5.45 18.96
N GLN A 162 10.08 5.78 17.84
CA GLN A 162 8.85 6.56 17.84
C GLN A 162 7.69 5.75 18.44
N PRO A 163 6.83 6.37 19.31
CA PRO A 163 5.77 5.65 20.01
C PRO A 163 4.88 4.82 19.07
N GLY A 164 4.80 3.52 19.35
CA GLY A 164 3.94 2.55 18.70
C GLY A 164 4.47 1.98 17.39
N ARG A 165 5.63 2.40 16.84
CA ARG A 165 6.21 1.79 15.66
C ARG A 165 6.87 0.44 15.99
N GLY A 166 6.72 -0.54 15.09
CA GLY A 166 7.23 -1.89 15.28
C GLY A 166 6.52 -2.67 16.39
N VAL A 167 5.33 -2.23 16.81
CA VAL A 167 4.46 -2.89 17.79
C VAL A 167 3.36 -3.65 17.05
N LEU A 168 3.28 -4.97 17.27
CA LEU A 168 2.38 -5.85 16.55
C LEU A 168 0.91 -5.43 16.65
N ALA A 169 0.45 -5.06 17.86
CA ALA A 169 -0.94 -4.66 18.10
C ALA A 169 -1.38 -3.40 17.35
N ARG A 170 -0.43 -2.55 16.91
CA ARG A 170 -0.71 -1.32 16.19
C ARG A 170 -0.48 -1.45 14.69
N ASP A 171 0.63 -2.08 14.32
CA ASP A 171 1.13 -2.10 12.94
C ASP A 171 0.72 -3.39 12.19
N GLY A 172 0.37 -4.46 12.92
CA GLY A 172 -0.05 -5.76 12.37
C GLY A 172 1.10 -6.62 11.84
N GLY A 173 2.33 -6.11 11.80
CA GLY A 173 3.53 -6.80 11.30
C GLY A 173 4.70 -5.85 11.14
N GLY A 174 5.81 -6.37 10.63
CA GLY A 174 7.06 -5.63 10.44
C GLY A 174 7.27 -5.19 8.98
N VAL A 175 8.45 -5.53 8.44
CA VAL A 175 8.87 -5.08 7.11
C VAL A 175 7.88 -5.46 6.01
N LEU A 176 7.28 -6.65 6.07
CA LEU A 176 6.31 -7.08 5.06
C LEU A 176 5.06 -6.22 5.05
N MET A 177 4.53 -5.90 6.23
CA MET A 177 3.26 -5.19 6.40
C MET A 177 3.39 -3.68 6.24
N ILE A 178 4.50 -3.08 6.71
CA ILE A 178 4.62 -1.63 6.80
C ILE A 178 5.40 -1.04 5.63
N GLN A 179 6.51 -1.65 5.22
CA GLN A 179 7.38 -1.10 4.19
C GLN A 179 7.24 -1.82 2.84
N ALA A 180 7.42 -3.13 2.81
CA ALA A 180 7.47 -3.91 1.57
C ALA A 180 6.10 -4.14 0.92
N ILE A 181 5.00 -3.89 1.63
CA ILE A 181 3.64 -4.20 1.16
C ILE A 181 3.32 -3.60 -0.21
N HIS A 182 3.81 -2.40 -0.54
CA HIS A 182 3.58 -1.78 -1.85
C HIS A 182 4.27 -2.55 -2.98
N ALA A 183 5.52 -2.97 -2.77
CA ALA A 183 6.28 -3.75 -3.75
C ALA A 183 5.74 -5.18 -3.85
N LEU A 184 5.29 -5.75 -2.72
CA LEU A 184 4.64 -7.06 -2.69
C LEU A 184 3.27 -7.02 -3.39
N ASP A 185 2.52 -5.94 -3.25
CA ASP A 185 1.28 -5.70 -3.98
C ASP A 185 1.51 -5.64 -5.49
N LEU A 186 2.52 -4.90 -5.95
CA LEU A 186 2.91 -4.90 -7.37
C LEU A 186 3.32 -6.28 -7.86
N PHE A 187 4.14 -7.00 -7.10
CA PHE A 187 4.59 -8.35 -7.45
C PHE A 187 3.39 -9.29 -7.63
N ARG A 188 2.46 -9.31 -6.65
CA ARG A 188 1.22 -10.07 -6.74
C ARG A 188 0.36 -9.64 -7.93
N TRP A 189 0.22 -8.34 -8.16
CA TRP A 189 -0.58 -7.80 -9.25
C TRP A 189 -0.03 -8.16 -10.64
N PHE A 190 1.30 -8.28 -10.77
CA PHE A 190 1.96 -8.65 -12.02
C PHE A 190 1.89 -10.13 -12.32
N VAL A 191 2.25 -10.97 -11.36
CA VAL A 191 2.49 -12.40 -11.63
C VAL A 191 1.61 -13.35 -10.81
N GLY A 192 0.81 -12.82 -9.88
CA GLY A 192 0.06 -13.62 -8.93
C GLY A 192 0.99 -14.36 -7.94
N VAL A 193 0.44 -14.74 -6.79
CA VAL A 193 1.08 -15.67 -5.84
C VAL A 193 0.03 -16.68 -5.44
N ARG A 194 0.28 -17.96 -5.76
CA ARG A 194 -0.64 -19.07 -5.51
C ARG A 194 -0.44 -19.70 -4.15
N SER A 195 0.84 -19.91 -3.75
CA SER A 195 1.20 -20.51 -2.48
C SER A 195 2.58 -20.07 -2.00
N VAL A 196 2.81 -20.18 -0.69
CA VAL A 196 4.11 -20.01 -0.03
C VAL A 196 4.66 -21.40 0.30
N GLU A 197 5.79 -21.78 -0.28
CA GLU A 197 6.40 -23.10 -0.16
C GLU A 197 7.32 -23.18 1.07
N ALA A 198 8.11 -22.12 1.30
CA ALA A 198 8.99 -21.97 2.46
C ALA A 198 9.15 -20.49 2.81
N ALA A 199 9.36 -20.20 4.08
CA ALA A 199 9.58 -18.82 4.53
C ALA A 199 10.48 -18.75 5.76
N MET A 200 11.14 -17.60 5.92
CA MET A 200 11.91 -17.24 7.11
C MET A 200 11.66 -15.77 7.44
N ILE A 201 11.40 -15.48 8.70
CA ILE A 201 11.32 -14.12 9.24
C ILE A 201 12.27 -13.98 10.40
N ARG A 202 12.76 -12.75 10.63
CA ARG A 202 13.62 -12.46 11.77
C ARG A 202 13.56 -10.98 12.13
N THR A 203 13.70 -10.68 13.43
CA THR A 203 14.17 -9.39 13.91
C THR A 203 15.68 -9.50 14.10
N THR A 204 16.47 -8.76 13.31
CA THR A 204 17.93 -8.79 13.37
C THR A 204 18.45 -8.04 14.60
N ALA A 205 19.74 -8.18 14.91
CA ALA A 205 20.37 -7.42 16.00
C ALA A 205 20.46 -5.90 15.73
N LEU A 206 20.09 -5.44 14.52
CA LEU A 206 20.13 -4.02 14.13
C LEU A 206 18.94 -3.23 14.68
N HIS A 207 17.83 -3.93 15.01
CA HIS A 207 16.62 -3.26 15.52
C HIS A 207 16.11 -3.89 16.81
N ARG A 208 15.53 -3.04 17.66
CA ARG A 208 14.73 -3.41 18.83
C ARG A 208 13.28 -3.10 18.52
N MET A 209 12.51 -4.14 18.13
CA MET A 209 11.09 -4.07 17.78
C MET A 209 10.46 -5.46 17.97
N GLU A 210 9.14 -5.53 18.07
CA GLU A 210 8.40 -6.77 18.27
C GLU A 210 8.26 -7.59 16.98
N THR A 211 8.27 -6.90 15.84
CA THR A 211 7.97 -7.46 14.52
C THR A 211 9.24 -7.72 13.71
N GLU A 212 9.12 -8.40 12.57
CA GLU A 212 10.25 -8.74 11.72
C GLU A 212 10.81 -7.52 10.97
N ASP A 213 12.14 -7.42 10.89
CA ASP A 213 12.86 -6.46 10.04
C ASP A 213 13.49 -7.13 8.80
N TYR A 214 13.41 -8.46 8.74
CA TYR A 214 13.83 -9.30 7.61
C TYR A 214 12.81 -10.41 7.35
N ALA A 215 12.50 -10.63 6.07
CA ALA A 215 11.68 -11.75 5.61
C ALA A 215 12.19 -12.27 4.27
N SER A 216 12.14 -13.60 4.09
CA SER A 216 12.37 -14.26 2.80
C SER A 216 11.36 -15.37 2.59
N ALA A 217 10.94 -15.59 1.34
CA ALA A 217 10.01 -16.66 0.99
C ALA A 217 10.29 -17.24 -0.40
N LEU A 218 10.04 -18.54 -0.55
CA LEU A 218 9.87 -19.22 -1.84
C LEU A 218 8.37 -19.36 -2.11
N VAL A 219 7.94 -18.96 -3.29
CA VAL A 219 6.53 -18.94 -3.66
C VAL A 219 6.28 -19.62 -4.99
N ARG A 220 5.04 -20.09 -5.20
CA ARG A 220 4.53 -20.41 -6.53
C ARG A 220 3.72 -19.24 -7.07
N LEU A 221 4.06 -18.83 -8.27
CA LEU A 221 3.34 -17.78 -8.99
C LEU A 221 1.95 -18.28 -9.43
N GLY A 222 1.12 -17.37 -9.92
CA GLY A 222 -0.24 -17.69 -10.37
C GLY A 222 -0.29 -18.80 -11.42
N ASN A 223 0.69 -18.87 -12.32
CA ASN A 223 0.83 -19.91 -13.34
C ASN A 223 1.59 -21.17 -12.88
N GLY A 224 2.01 -21.25 -11.60
CA GLY A 224 2.78 -22.35 -11.03
C GLY A 224 4.30 -22.24 -11.14
N ALA A 225 4.84 -21.23 -11.83
CA ALA A 225 6.28 -20.97 -11.92
C ALA A 225 6.88 -20.60 -10.55
N PRO A 226 8.20 -20.79 -10.32
CA PRO A 226 8.84 -20.41 -9.09
C PRO A 226 8.98 -18.91 -8.93
N GLY A 227 8.90 -18.43 -7.68
CA GLY A 227 9.19 -17.06 -7.33
C GLY A 227 9.90 -16.93 -5.99
N THR A 228 10.59 -15.80 -5.78
CA THR A 228 11.25 -15.48 -4.52
C THR A 228 10.88 -14.08 -4.06
N ILE A 229 10.76 -13.92 -2.75
CA ILE A 229 10.48 -12.64 -2.10
C ILE A 229 11.53 -12.47 -1.01
N VAL A 230 12.22 -11.33 -1.01
CA VAL A 230 13.14 -10.91 0.06
C VAL A 230 12.84 -9.47 0.42
N ALA A 231 12.58 -9.20 1.69
CA ALA A 231 12.32 -7.85 2.19
C ALA A 231 13.08 -7.60 3.49
N THR A 232 13.71 -6.46 3.60
CA THR A 232 14.37 -6.04 4.84
C THR A 232 14.42 -4.51 4.95
N VAL A 233 14.44 -4.03 6.19
CA VAL A 233 14.77 -2.64 6.54
C VAL A 233 16.11 -2.52 7.26
N ALA A 234 16.90 -3.60 7.25
CA ALA A 234 18.22 -3.69 7.87
C ALA A 234 19.38 -3.62 6.84
N ALA A 235 19.11 -3.26 5.58
CA ALA A 235 20.12 -3.18 4.53
C ALA A 235 20.65 -1.74 4.40
N TYR A 236 21.66 -1.37 5.18
CA TYR A 236 22.32 -0.06 5.07
C TYR A 236 23.17 0.04 3.79
N PRO A 237 23.18 1.17 3.04
CA PRO A 237 22.41 2.42 3.26
C PRO A 237 20.99 2.40 2.70
N GLY A 238 20.49 1.29 2.21
CA GLY A 238 19.25 1.11 1.47
C GLY A 238 19.45 1.23 -0.05
N GLY A 239 18.57 0.56 -0.77
CA GLY A 239 18.53 0.59 -2.23
C GLY A 239 17.08 0.56 -2.73
N PRO A 240 16.83 0.76 -4.03
CA PRO A 240 15.50 0.66 -4.59
C PRO A 240 14.96 -0.77 -4.47
N GLU A 241 13.65 -0.88 -4.29
CA GLU A 241 12.95 -2.16 -4.48
C GLU A 241 13.11 -2.62 -5.93
N GLN A 242 13.19 -3.94 -6.12
CA GLN A 242 13.39 -4.54 -7.44
C GLN A 242 12.39 -5.68 -7.67
N ILE A 243 11.76 -5.67 -8.84
CA ILE A 243 10.94 -6.77 -9.35
C ILE A 243 11.57 -7.21 -10.67
N LEU A 244 11.94 -8.50 -10.76
CA LEU A 244 12.38 -9.15 -11.98
C LEU A 244 11.30 -10.15 -12.41
N VAL A 245 10.85 -10.05 -13.66
CA VAL A 245 9.93 -11.03 -14.28
C VAL A 245 10.63 -11.62 -15.49
N ILE A 246 10.80 -12.94 -15.49
CA ILE A 246 11.46 -13.71 -16.55
C ILE A 246 10.38 -14.43 -17.35
N GLY A 247 10.20 -14.03 -18.59
CA GLY A 247 9.36 -14.71 -19.56
C GLY A 247 10.17 -15.42 -20.64
N ASP A 248 9.52 -16.26 -21.44
CA ASP A 248 10.16 -16.97 -22.54
C ASP A 248 10.35 -16.12 -23.81
N LYS A 249 9.83 -14.88 -23.83
CA LYS A 249 10.04 -13.89 -24.93
C LYS A 249 10.83 -12.66 -24.48
N ALA A 250 10.75 -12.29 -23.20
CA ALA A 250 11.39 -11.09 -22.68
C ALA A 250 11.64 -11.18 -21.18
N ILE A 251 12.54 -10.34 -20.67
CA ILE A 251 12.78 -10.12 -19.26
C ILE A 251 12.41 -8.67 -18.95
N ALA A 252 11.59 -8.47 -17.90
CA ALA A 252 11.28 -7.15 -17.36
C ALA A 252 11.98 -6.94 -16.01
N ARG A 253 12.67 -5.81 -15.87
CA ARG A 253 13.29 -5.36 -14.61
C ARG A 253 12.67 -4.04 -14.19
N MET A 254 12.03 -4.02 -13.04
CA MET A 254 11.55 -2.80 -12.40
C MET A 254 12.43 -2.51 -11.17
N ALA A 255 12.91 -1.28 -11.05
CA ALA A 255 13.71 -0.85 -9.90
C ALA A 255 13.37 0.59 -9.55
N GLY A 256 12.85 0.83 -8.33
CA GLY A 256 12.57 2.16 -7.82
C GLY A 256 11.63 3.00 -8.68
N GLY A 257 10.73 2.37 -9.44
CA GLY A 257 9.81 3.06 -10.34
C GLY A 257 10.28 3.09 -11.81
N ASN A 258 11.53 2.71 -12.10
CA ASN A 258 12.03 2.56 -13.46
C ASN A 258 11.70 1.16 -13.99
N LEU A 259 11.39 1.04 -15.28
CA LEU A 259 11.17 -0.22 -15.98
C LEU A 259 12.14 -0.35 -17.15
N ARG A 260 12.79 -1.52 -17.27
CA ARG A 260 13.49 -1.94 -18.47
C ARG A 260 12.97 -3.31 -18.91
N VAL A 261 12.57 -3.42 -20.17
CA VAL A 261 12.18 -4.68 -20.79
C VAL A 261 13.16 -4.98 -21.91
N SER A 262 13.72 -6.21 -21.91
CA SER A 262 14.64 -6.69 -22.94
C SER A 262 14.05 -7.95 -23.57
N TRP A 263 13.72 -7.89 -24.87
CA TRP A 263 13.20 -9.03 -25.64
C TRP A 263 14.31 -9.88 -26.22
N LEU A 264 14.04 -11.18 -26.37
CA LEU A 264 15.02 -12.14 -26.94
C LEU A 264 15.40 -11.82 -28.39
N ASN A 265 14.61 -11.02 -29.11
CA ASN A 265 14.92 -10.53 -30.45
C ASN A 265 15.92 -9.35 -30.45
N GLY A 266 16.39 -8.92 -29.28
CA GLY A 266 17.35 -7.82 -29.13
C GLY A 266 16.73 -6.43 -29.01
N THR A 267 15.40 -6.30 -29.03
CA THR A 267 14.72 -5.01 -28.77
C THR A 267 14.64 -4.71 -27.28
N GLU A 268 14.63 -3.43 -26.93
CA GLU A 268 14.55 -2.96 -25.55
C GLU A 268 13.55 -1.81 -25.43
N GLU A 269 12.92 -1.70 -24.26
CA GLU A 269 12.08 -0.57 -23.85
C GLU A 269 12.49 -0.14 -22.45
N THR A 270 12.58 1.17 -22.23
CA THR A 270 12.87 1.74 -20.91
C THR A 270 11.86 2.84 -20.60
N ILE A 271 11.36 2.83 -19.37
CA ILE A 271 10.59 3.92 -18.77
C ILE A 271 11.36 4.36 -17.53
N GLU A 272 11.71 5.62 -17.49
CA GLU A 272 12.38 6.23 -16.34
C GLU A 272 11.40 7.09 -15.54
N ASP A 273 11.31 6.82 -14.24
CA ASP A 273 10.62 7.70 -13.30
C ASP A 273 11.68 8.60 -12.62
N THR A 274 11.62 9.88 -12.91
CA THR A 274 12.58 10.86 -12.38
C THR A 274 12.36 11.17 -10.89
N VAL A 275 11.37 10.54 -10.26
CA VAL A 275 10.97 10.85 -8.88
C VAL A 275 11.55 9.86 -7.88
N ALA A 276 12.16 10.38 -6.81
CA ALA A 276 12.68 9.57 -5.69
C ALA A 276 11.63 8.60 -5.12
N THR A 277 12.04 7.38 -4.80
CA THR A 277 11.14 6.27 -4.40
C THR A 277 10.96 6.12 -2.89
N GLY A 278 11.61 6.97 -2.06
CA GLY A 278 11.51 6.89 -0.59
C GLY A 278 12.26 5.71 0.04
N SER A 279 13.13 5.01 -0.71
CA SER A 279 13.92 3.85 -0.24
C SER A 279 15.04 4.20 0.74
N GLY A 280 15.50 5.46 0.76
CA GLY A 280 16.58 5.95 1.63
C GLY A 280 16.10 6.79 2.81
N SER A 281 17.00 7.62 3.38
CA SER A 281 16.73 8.51 4.52
C SER A 281 15.70 9.61 4.24
N GLY A 282 15.44 9.92 2.95
CA GLY A 282 14.42 10.89 2.50
C GLY A 282 13.05 10.27 2.21
N TRP A 283 12.58 9.36 3.04
CA TRP A 283 11.38 8.54 2.86
C TRP A 283 10.06 9.29 2.54
N MET A 284 10.03 10.62 2.68
CA MET A 284 8.88 11.49 2.32
C MET A 284 9.09 12.32 1.05
N ALA A 285 10.26 12.21 0.39
CA ALA A 285 10.58 12.98 -0.82
C ALA A 285 10.14 12.24 -2.10
N PHE A 286 8.84 12.04 -2.26
CA PHE A 286 8.26 11.45 -3.47
C PHE A 286 7.11 12.30 -4.02
N SER A 287 6.82 12.15 -5.31
CA SER A 287 5.69 12.83 -5.96
C SER A 287 4.36 12.37 -5.38
N HIS A 288 3.42 13.29 -5.22
CA HIS A 288 2.04 12.97 -4.86
C HIS A 288 1.17 12.55 -6.07
N ALA A 289 1.71 12.61 -7.30
CA ALA A 289 0.95 12.27 -8.50
C ALA A 289 0.34 10.86 -8.48
N PRO A 290 1.02 9.79 -8.01
CA PRO A 290 0.39 8.49 -7.87
C PRO A 290 -0.74 8.45 -6.84
N HIS A 291 -0.64 9.20 -5.73
CA HIS A 291 -1.73 9.34 -4.76
C HIS A 291 -2.92 10.07 -5.38
N LYS A 292 -2.66 11.16 -6.12
CA LYS A 292 -3.69 11.87 -6.89
C LYS A 292 -4.44 10.95 -7.83
N ALA A 293 -3.72 10.06 -8.53
CA ALA A 293 -4.34 9.10 -9.46
C ALA A 293 -5.26 8.09 -8.76
N VAL A 294 -4.86 7.57 -7.57
CA VAL A 294 -5.74 6.71 -6.75
C VAL A 294 -6.97 7.47 -6.27
N ILE A 295 -6.80 8.72 -5.79
CA ILE A 295 -7.93 9.54 -5.33
C ILE A 295 -8.87 9.83 -6.50
N ALA A 296 -8.34 10.21 -7.66
CA ALA A 296 -9.13 10.48 -8.87
C ALA A 296 -9.94 9.24 -9.31
N ASP A 297 -9.32 8.05 -9.32
CA ASP A 297 -10.02 6.79 -9.61
C ASP A 297 -11.12 6.48 -8.59
N PHE A 298 -10.86 6.76 -7.31
CA PHE A 298 -11.87 6.60 -6.26
C PHE A 298 -13.06 7.56 -6.43
N LEU A 299 -12.81 8.82 -6.80
CA LEU A 299 -13.87 9.78 -7.13
C LEU A 299 -14.66 9.31 -8.36
N ASP A 300 -13.97 8.86 -9.43
CA ASP A 300 -14.62 8.28 -10.62
C ASP A 300 -15.48 7.06 -10.25
N ALA A 301 -15.00 6.21 -9.35
CA ALA A 301 -15.75 5.03 -8.89
C ALA A 301 -17.04 5.40 -8.17
N ILE A 302 -17.05 6.51 -7.42
CA ILE A 302 -18.24 7.05 -6.77
C ILE A 302 -19.19 7.67 -7.81
N GLU A 303 -18.66 8.54 -8.68
CA GLU A 303 -19.44 9.31 -9.67
C GLU A 303 -20.13 8.39 -10.70
N HIS A 304 -19.47 7.30 -11.10
CA HIS A 304 -19.96 6.38 -12.13
C HIS A 304 -20.48 5.05 -11.59
N ASP A 305 -20.63 4.93 -10.27
CA ASP A 305 -21.11 3.73 -9.57
C ASP A 305 -20.39 2.43 -9.99
N ARG A 306 -19.05 2.49 -10.17
CA ARG A 306 -18.18 1.36 -10.53
C ARG A 306 -17.27 0.94 -9.37
N GLU A 307 -16.64 -0.22 -9.48
CA GLU A 307 -15.56 -0.58 -8.56
C GLU A 307 -14.32 0.31 -8.80
N PRO A 308 -13.61 0.71 -7.74
CA PRO A 308 -12.31 1.38 -7.87
C PRO A 308 -11.26 0.40 -8.43
N ALA A 309 -10.18 0.92 -8.98
CA ALA A 309 -9.08 0.11 -9.52
C ALA A 309 -8.36 -0.73 -8.45
N ILE A 310 -8.45 -0.34 -7.18
CA ILE A 310 -7.87 -1.06 -6.06
C ILE A 310 -8.97 -1.31 -5.00
N PRO A 311 -9.91 -2.24 -5.26
CA PRO A 311 -10.97 -2.54 -4.31
C PRO A 311 -10.40 -3.26 -3.08
N GLY A 312 -11.10 -3.14 -1.94
CA GLY A 312 -10.67 -3.72 -0.67
C GLY A 312 -10.35 -5.21 -0.73
N GLU A 313 -11.13 -6.01 -1.48
CA GLU A 313 -10.89 -7.45 -1.63
C GLU A 313 -9.57 -7.75 -2.35
N ASP A 314 -9.25 -6.99 -3.42
CA ASP A 314 -8.01 -7.17 -4.15
C ASP A 314 -6.79 -6.74 -3.30
N ALA A 315 -6.92 -5.65 -2.55
CA ALA A 315 -5.89 -5.22 -1.60
C ALA A 315 -5.66 -6.24 -0.47
N LEU A 316 -6.74 -6.83 0.05
CA LEU A 316 -6.68 -7.85 1.10
C LEU A 316 -5.97 -9.12 0.63
N ALA A 317 -6.01 -9.44 -0.67
CA ALA A 317 -5.26 -10.57 -1.22
C ALA A 317 -3.74 -10.40 -1.04
N THR A 318 -3.21 -9.17 -1.07
CA THR A 318 -1.80 -8.91 -0.73
C THR A 318 -1.52 -9.17 0.74
N GLN A 319 -2.40 -8.76 1.63
CA GLN A 319 -2.27 -9.02 3.07
C GLN A 319 -2.34 -10.51 3.41
N ARG A 320 -3.19 -11.29 2.73
CA ARG A 320 -3.24 -12.76 2.87
C ARG A 320 -1.92 -13.43 2.50
N ILE A 321 -1.18 -12.92 1.51
CA ILE A 321 0.16 -13.43 1.18
C ILE A 321 1.15 -13.13 2.31
N ILE A 322 1.10 -11.94 2.88
CA ILE A 322 1.94 -11.57 4.04
C ILE A 322 1.66 -12.51 5.21
N ASP A 323 0.39 -12.72 5.53
CA ASP A 323 -0.04 -13.63 6.59
C ASP A 323 0.45 -15.07 6.34
N ALA A 324 0.34 -15.55 5.09
CA ALA A 324 0.84 -16.88 4.69
C ALA A 324 2.37 -16.98 4.82
N ILE A 325 3.14 -15.94 4.49
CA ILE A 325 4.60 -15.92 4.68
C ILE A 325 4.94 -15.99 6.17
N ILE A 326 4.30 -15.17 7.00
CA ILE A 326 4.53 -15.16 8.45
C ILE A 326 4.13 -16.51 9.08
N GLY A 327 2.94 -17.02 8.76
CA GLY A 327 2.45 -18.31 9.24
C GLY A 327 3.37 -19.47 8.86
N LYS A 328 3.86 -19.50 7.61
CA LYS A 328 4.80 -20.52 7.13
C LYS A 328 6.14 -20.46 7.89
N ALA A 329 6.70 -19.26 8.10
CA ALA A 329 7.95 -19.10 8.82
C ALA A 329 7.84 -19.54 10.29
N LEU A 330 6.69 -19.33 10.95
CA LEU A 330 6.46 -19.76 12.32
C LEU A 330 6.32 -21.29 12.44
N THR A 331 5.73 -21.96 11.45
CA THR A 331 5.61 -23.42 11.45
C THR A 331 6.95 -24.11 11.17
N ASP A 332 7.78 -23.55 10.30
CA ASP A 332 9.08 -24.11 9.94
C ASP A 332 10.10 -24.00 11.09
N THR A 333 9.96 -23.03 12.01
CA THR A 333 10.80 -22.89 13.22
C THR A 333 10.45 -23.88 14.34
N THR A 334 9.28 -24.49 14.35
CA THR A 334 8.86 -25.46 15.38
C THR A 334 9.21 -26.92 15.03
N GLY A 335 9.81 -27.16 13.87
CA GLY A 335 10.16 -28.50 13.35
C GLY A 335 11.64 -28.90 13.47
N VAL A 336 12.48 -28.15 14.24
CA VAL A 336 13.92 -28.46 14.49
C VAL A 336 14.14 -28.83 15.94
#